data_4662a483361f307fa77f25297d807453
#
_entry.id   4662a483361f307fa77f25297d807453
#
_cell.length_a   1.000
_cell.length_b   1.000
_cell.length_c   1.000
_cell.angle_alpha   90.00
_cell.angle_beta   90.00
_cell.angle_gamma   90.00
#
_symmetry.space_group_name_H-M   'P 1'
#
loop_
_entity.id
_entity.type
_entity.pdbx_description
1 polymer ?
#
loop_
_entity_poly.entity_id
_entity_poly.type
_entity_poly.pdbx_seq_one_letter_code
_entity_poly.pdbx_strand_id
1 'polypeptide(L)'
;MPKKKLKTSPKKTKKKVRVKESNHSLRNKILGLLFLVLALAILVLPSYIPLQSQNTISNTKDPIKISSQLLGMEENGNNPVRILIPHAGIDLPVVNAKVVNGYWELSDNTASYGLGSGHPGMPGNTVIFAHARQGLFYNLKDVNVGDIVYVFTKNKWYRYKVNKITAVYPNQTEVIQPTKTDTLTLYTCTGFYDEKRLIVTAIPQG
;
A
#
# COMPACT_ATOMS: atom_id res chain seq x y z
N MET A 1 65.17 15.61 92.41
CA MET A 1 63.77 15.44 92.25
C MET A 1 63.23 16.52 91.29
N PRO A 2 62.79 16.20 90.05
CA PRO A 2 62.33 17.15 89.07
C PRO A 2 60.83 17.35 89.09
N LYS A 3 60.37 18.58 88.96
CA LYS A 3 58.99 19.05 88.98
C LYS A 3 58.31 18.75 87.65
N LYS A 4 57.12 18.08 87.65
CA LYS A 4 56.27 17.86 86.49
C LYS A 4 55.55 19.14 86.06
N LYS A 5 55.76 19.59 84.82
CA LYS A 5 54.99 20.67 84.20
C LYS A 5 53.68 20.18 83.67
N LEU A 6 52.55 20.81 84.07
CA LEU A 6 51.24 20.62 83.58
C LEU A 6 51.15 21.16 82.09
N LYS A 7 50.70 20.38 81.17
CA LYS A 7 50.38 20.81 79.82
C LYS A 7 48.92 21.21 79.75
N THR A 8 48.68 22.45 79.40
CA THR A 8 47.37 23.00 79.11
C THR A 8 46.91 22.59 77.74
N SER A 9 45.67 22.08 77.65
CA SER A 9 44.98 21.64 76.42
C SER A 9 44.48 22.85 75.62
N PRO A 10 44.59 22.85 74.26
CA PRO A 10 44.10 23.95 73.47
C PRO A 10 42.57 23.84 73.20
N LYS A 11 41.88 24.99 73.32
CA LYS A 11 40.46 25.17 73.02
C LYS A 11 40.16 24.83 71.54
N LYS A 12 39.27 23.88 71.25
CA LYS A 12 38.71 23.61 69.91
C LYS A 12 37.72 24.69 69.52
N THR A 13 38.10 25.51 68.58
CA THR A 13 37.23 26.45 67.90
C THR A 13 36.28 25.64 66.97
N LYS A 14 34.96 25.66 67.20
CA LYS A 14 33.95 25.10 66.33
C LYS A 14 33.81 25.95 65.08
N LYS A 15 34.34 25.51 63.97
CA LYS A 15 34.08 26.05 62.64
C LYS A 15 32.65 25.78 62.26
N LYS A 16 31.82 26.83 62.14
CA LYS A 16 30.42 26.73 61.61
C LYS A 16 30.53 26.46 60.14
N VAL A 17 30.25 25.21 59.70
CA VAL A 17 30.10 24.84 58.30
C VAL A 17 28.77 25.38 57.83
N ARG A 18 28.80 26.42 56.97
CA ARG A 18 27.65 26.87 56.21
C ARG A 18 27.34 25.80 55.17
N VAL A 19 26.30 25.03 55.41
CA VAL A 19 25.73 24.15 54.41
C VAL A 19 25.13 25.06 53.33
N LYS A 20 25.73 25.03 52.14
CA LYS A 20 25.19 25.68 50.95
C LYS A 20 23.95 24.88 50.55
N GLU A 21 22.75 25.35 50.86
CA GLU A 21 21.50 24.74 50.38
C GLU A 21 21.57 24.69 48.85
N SER A 22 21.59 23.50 48.33
CA SER A 22 21.71 23.26 46.89
C SER A 22 20.40 23.64 46.22
N ASN A 23 20.47 24.41 45.14
CA ASN A 23 19.35 24.83 44.25
C ASN A 23 18.64 23.67 43.55
N HIS A 24 18.80 22.42 44.04
CA HIS A 24 18.17 21.23 43.49
C HIS A 24 16.64 21.27 43.65
N SER A 25 16.11 21.85 44.74
CA SER A 25 14.65 21.94 44.93
C SER A 25 13.99 22.86 43.90
N LEU A 26 14.61 24.01 43.58
CA LEU A 26 14.08 24.95 42.61
C LEU A 26 14.15 24.35 41.16
N ARG A 27 15.24 23.68 40.84
CA ARG A 27 15.46 23.03 39.56
C ARG A 27 14.45 21.90 39.30
N ASN A 28 14.14 21.11 40.33
CA ASN A 28 13.14 20.02 40.23
C ASN A 28 11.71 20.57 40.10
N LYS A 29 11.40 21.70 40.75
CA LYS A 29 10.09 22.36 40.60
C LYS A 29 9.92 22.95 39.20
N ILE A 30 10.96 23.56 38.62
CA ILE A 30 10.94 24.07 37.23
C ILE A 30 10.80 22.91 36.24
N LEU A 31 11.53 21.82 36.44
CA LEU A 31 11.45 20.65 35.60
C LEU A 31 10.04 20.01 35.64
N GLY A 32 9.45 19.91 36.84
CA GLY A 32 8.07 19.42 37.01
C GLY A 32 7.02 20.30 36.33
N LEU A 33 7.18 21.63 36.41
CA LEU A 33 6.30 22.59 35.73
C LEU A 33 6.41 22.44 34.19
N LEU A 34 7.63 22.24 33.69
CA LEU A 34 7.90 22.06 32.24
C LEU A 34 7.26 20.79 31.70
N PHE A 35 7.32 19.69 32.44
CA PHE A 35 6.61 18.45 32.10
C PHE A 35 5.09 18.61 32.13
N LEU A 36 4.56 19.38 33.09
CA LEU A 36 3.11 19.60 33.19
C LEU A 36 2.60 20.47 32.03
N VAL A 37 3.36 21.49 31.62
CA VAL A 37 3.05 22.32 30.44
C VAL A 37 3.15 21.49 29.16
N LEU A 38 4.16 20.62 29.03
CA LEU A 38 4.32 19.72 27.89
C LEU A 38 3.16 18.71 27.80
N ALA A 39 2.75 18.14 28.92
CA ALA A 39 1.60 17.22 28.97
C ALA A 39 0.29 17.93 28.61
N LEU A 40 0.09 19.17 29.07
CA LEU A 40 -1.08 19.97 28.70
C LEU A 40 -1.06 20.33 27.21
N ALA A 41 0.12 20.67 26.66
CA ALA A 41 0.29 20.93 25.24
C ALA A 41 -0.07 19.69 24.38
N ILE A 42 0.36 18.49 24.80
CA ILE A 42 0.03 17.23 24.10
C ILE A 42 -1.48 16.95 24.17
N LEU A 43 -2.17 17.36 25.22
CA LEU A 43 -3.61 17.17 25.38
C LEU A 43 -4.44 18.16 24.54
N VAL A 44 -3.92 19.37 24.29
CA VAL A 44 -4.60 20.43 23.55
C VAL A 44 -4.24 20.43 22.06
N LEU A 45 -3.02 20.03 21.69
CA LEU A 45 -2.55 19.95 20.29
C LEU A 45 -3.43 19.09 19.36
N PRO A 46 -4.02 17.94 19.78
CA PRO A 46 -4.91 17.17 18.91
C PRO A 46 -6.14 17.94 18.43
N SER A 47 -6.57 18.96 19.17
CA SER A 47 -7.72 19.78 18.82
C SER A 47 -7.45 20.82 17.72
N TYR A 48 -6.20 21.07 17.41
CA TYR A 48 -5.76 22.02 16.37
C TYR A 48 -5.15 21.39 15.13
N ILE A 49 -4.94 20.07 15.14
CA ILE A 49 -4.58 19.37 13.91
C ILE A 49 -5.89 19.22 13.13
N PRO A 50 -6.08 19.94 11.99
CA PRO A 50 -7.21 19.62 11.13
C PRO A 50 -7.04 18.14 10.78
N LEU A 51 -8.09 17.34 11.02
CA LEU A 51 -8.17 15.97 10.50
C LEU A 51 -8.05 16.08 8.99
N GLN A 52 -6.81 16.10 8.53
CA GLN A 52 -6.51 15.93 7.12
C GLN A 52 -6.95 14.52 6.81
N SER A 53 -8.07 14.44 6.10
CA SER A 53 -8.66 13.29 5.43
C SER A 53 -7.98 11.99 5.88
N GLN A 54 -8.62 11.26 6.75
CA GLN A 54 -8.31 9.86 6.92
C GLN A 54 -8.32 9.26 5.51
N ASN A 55 -7.11 9.06 4.96
CA ASN A 55 -6.96 7.97 4.02
C ASN A 55 -7.44 6.76 4.80
N THR A 56 -8.71 6.45 4.61
CA THR A 56 -9.27 5.17 5.00
C THR A 56 -8.23 4.17 4.56
N ILE A 57 -7.62 3.48 5.51
CA ILE A 57 -6.83 2.29 5.23
C ILE A 57 -7.84 1.41 4.51
N SER A 58 -7.85 1.50 3.17
CA SER A 58 -8.64 0.62 2.34
C SER A 58 -8.22 -0.77 2.77
N ASN A 59 -9.18 -1.59 3.20
CA ASN A 59 -8.94 -2.98 3.49
C ASN A 59 -8.03 -3.50 2.39
N THR A 60 -6.84 -3.98 2.74
CA THR A 60 -5.81 -4.43 1.79
C THR A 60 -6.32 -5.53 0.85
N LYS A 61 -7.51 -6.07 1.12
CA LYS A 61 -8.22 -7.06 0.30
C LYS A 61 -9.12 -6.44 -0.77
N ASP A 62 -9.38 -5.13 -0.74
CA ASP A 62 -10.28 -4.52 -1.71
C ASP A 62 -9.65 -4.52 -3.11
N PRO A 63 -10.41 -4.84 -4.16
CA PRO A 63 -9.97 -4.69 -5.54
C PRO A 63 -9.67 -3.22 -5.87
N ILE A 64 -9.02 -2.95 -7.02
CA ILE A 64 -8.73 -1.60 -7.46
C ILE A 64 -10.05 -0.87 -7.74
N LYS A 65 -10.27 0.30 -7.14
CA LYS A 65 -11.49 1.08 -7.30
C LYS A 65 -11.57 1.69 -8.71
N ILE A 66 -12.75 1.58 -9.33
CA ILE A 66 -12.98 2.02 -10.69
C ILE A 66 -13.38 3.50 -10.71
N SER A 67 -12.82 4.28 -11.64
CA SER A 67 -13.23 5.65 -11.88
C SER A 67 -14.58 5.72 -12.62
N SER A 68 -15.32 6.81 -12.42
CA SER A 68 -16.59 7.06 -13.12
C SER A 68 -16.49 7.08 -14.65
N GLN A 69 -15.30 7.28 -15.19
CA GLN A 69 -15.05 7.28 -16.65
C GLN A 69 -15.24 5.90 -17.29
N LEU A 70 -15.16 4.81 -16.52
CA LEU A 70 -15.35 3.44 -17.01
C LEU A 70 -16.80 2.94 -16.89
N LEU A 71 -17.69 3.70 -16.28
CA LEU A 71 -19.06 3.25 -15.97
C LEU A 71 -20.05 3.27 -17.15
N GLY A 72 -19.67 3.81 -18.32
CA GLY A 72 -20.58 4.07 -19.44
C GLY A 72 -20.35 3.28 -20.71
N MET A 73 -19.47 2.25 -20.72
CA MET A 73 -19.14 1.53 -21.94
C MET A 73 -19.96 0.25 -22.07
N GLU A 74 -20.64 0.13 -23.21
CA GLU A 74 -21.54 -1.01 -23.49
C GLU A 74 -20.80 -2.32 -23.79
N GLU A 75 -21.51 -3.43 -23.53
CA GLU A 75 -21.09 -4.79 -23.89
C GLU A 75 -21.17 -4.95 -25.40
N ASN A 76 -20.01 -5.04 -26.08
CA ASN A 76 -19.95 -5.37 -27.49
C ASN A 76 -19.30 -6.75 -27.69
N GLY A 77 -19.51 -7.36 -28.88
CA GLY A 77 -19.07 -8.73 -29.17
C GLY A 77 -17.55 -8.96 -29.21
N ASN A 78 -16.73 -7.96 -28.84
CA ASN A 78 -15.27 -8.01 -28.81
C ASN A 78 -14.71 -8.26 -27.41
N ASN A 79 -15.55 -8.59 -26.43
CA ASN A 79 -15.09 -8.89 -25.08
C ASN A 79 -14.21 -10.15 -25.06
N PRO A 80 -13.13 -10.16 -24.24
CA PRO A 80 -12.34 -11.35 -23.99
C PRO A 80 -13.19 -12.51 -23.48
N VAL A 81 -12.98 -13.71 -24.02
CA VAL A 81 -13.65 -14.96 -23.56
C VAL A 81 -12.64 -16.00 -23.06
N ARG A 82 -11.36 -15.84 -23.36
CA ARG A 82 -10.27 -16.72 -22.91
C ARG A 82 -8.95 -15.96 -22.91
N ILE A 83 -8.08 -16.28 -21.96
CA ILE A 83 -6.70 -15.80 -21.90
C ILE A 83 -5.74 -16.99 -21.82
N LEU A 84 -4.62 -16.92 -22.56
CA LEU A 84 -3.57 -17.93 -22.56
C LEU A 84 -2.20 -17.26 -22.40
N ILE A 85 -1.42 -17.69 -21.40
CA ILE A 85 -0.03 -17.28 -21.19
C ILE A 85 0.82 -18.56 -21.09
N PRO A 86 1.38 -19.03 -22.21
CA PRO A 86 2.04 -20.34 -22.27
C PRO A 86 3.17 -20.51 -21.26
N HIS A 87 4.03 -19.49 -21.12
CA HIS A 87 5.18 -19.55 -20.22
C HIS A 87 4.75 -19.73 -18.74
N ALA A 88 3.67 -19.10 -18.31
CA ALA A 88 3.16 -19.22 -16.95
C ALA A 88 2.18 -20.40 -16.75
N GLY A 89 1.88 -21.16 -17.81
CA GLY A 89 0.89 -22.25 -17.77
C GLY A 89 -0.52 -21.76 -17.44
N ILE A 90 -0.85 -20.48 -17.76
CA ILE A 90 -2.19 -19.93 -17.57
C ILE A 90 -3.00 -20.13 -18.83
N ASP A 91 -4.13 -20.82 -18.70
CA ASP A 91 -5.15 -21.01 -19.75
C ASP A 91 -6.53 -20.98 -19.10
N LEU A 92 -7.24 -19.86 -19.22
CA LEU A 92 -8.45 -19.60 -18.45
C LEU A 92 -9.57 -19.05 -19.33
N PRO A 93 -10.81 -19.47 -19.10
CA PRO A 93 -11.97 -18.74 -19.58
C PRO A 93 -12.01 -17.34 -18.91
N VAL A 94 -12.59 -16.38 -19.62
CA VAL A 94 -12.78 -15.02 -19.13
C VAL A 94 -14.27 -14.69 -19.16
N VAL A 95 -14.80 -14.20 -18.05
CA VAL A 95 -16.18 -13.75 -17.91
C VAL A 95 -16.24 -12.23 -17.73
N ASN A 96 -17.35 -11.63 -18.12
CA ASN A 96 -17.57 -10.19 -17.94
C ASN A 96 -17.81 -9.89 -16.46
N ALA A 97 -17.02 -8.97 -15.90
CA ALA A 97 -17.15 -8.45 -14.55
C ALA A 97 -17.93 -7.14 -14.56
N LYS A 98 -19.12 -7.13 -13.98
CA LYS A 98 -19.92 -5.90 -13.78
C LYS A 98 -19.35 -5.05 -12.67
N VAL A 99 -19.70 -3.77 -12.69
CA VAL A 99 -19.32 -2.83 -11.62
C VAL A 99 -20.38 -2.86 -10.53
N VAL A 100 -19.97 -3.20 -9.31
CA VAL A 100 -20.82 -3.18 -8.11
C VAL A 100 -20.10 -2.37 -7.04
N ASN A 101 -20.77 -1.36 -6.49
CA ASN A 101 -20.23 -0.46 -5.46
C ASN A 101 -18.87 0.19 -5.83
N GLY A 102 -18.65 0.46 -7.13
CA GLY A 102 -17.41 1.06 -7.63
C GLY A 102 -16.24 0.10 -7.84
N TYR A 103 -16.51 -1.21 -7.83
CA TYR A 103 -15.54 -2.27 -8.08
C TYR A 103 -16.06 -3.26 -9.11
N TRP A 104 -15.20 -3.87 -9.90
CA TRP A 104 -15.56 -5.01 -10.72
C TRP A 104 -15.78 -6.25 -9.86
N GLU A 105 -16.85 -6.98 -10.13
CA GLU A 105 -17.09 -8.28 -9.50
C GLU A 105 -15.98 -9.27 -9.90
N LEU A 106 -15.37 -9.92 -8.92
CA LEU A 106 -14.32 -10.90 -9.14
C LEU A 106 -14.91 -12.32 -9.17
N SER A 107 -14.70 -13.01 -10.28
CA SER A 107 -15.11 -14.42 -10.40
C SER A 107 -14.28 -15.32 -9.50
N ASP A 108 -14.93 -16.26 -8.83
CA ASP A 108 -14.26 -17.23 -7.98
C ASP A 108 -13.50 -18.32 -8.75
N ASN A 109 -13.86 -18.59 -9.99
CA ASN A 109 -13.42 -19.80 -10.70
C ASN A 109 -12.80 -19.53 -12.08
N THR A 110 -12.82 -18.27 -12.55
CA THR A 110 -12.34 -17.87 -13.86
C THR A 110 -11.58 -16.55 -13.79
N ALA A 111 -10.94 -16.16 -14.88
CA ALA A 111 -10.52 -14.79 -15.05
C ALA A 111 -11.74 -13.89 -15.36
N SER A 112 -11.63 -12.62 -14.99
CA SER A 112 -12.68 -11.61 -15.14
C SER A 112 -12.18 -10.50 -16.07
N TYR A 113 -12.99 -10.09 -17.03
CA TYR A 113 -12.79 -8.91 -17.86
C TYR A 113 -13.57 -7.73 -17.27
N GLY A 114 -12.91 -6.64 -16.97
CA GLY A 114 -13.55 -5.45 -16.43
C GLY A 114 -14.42 -4.75 -17.46
N LEU A 115 -15.75 -4.89 -17.36
CA LEU A 115 -16.68 -4.18 -18.24
C LEU A 115 -16.46 -2.68 -18.14
N GLY A 116 -16.45 -2.01 -19.28
CA GLY A 116 -16.12 -0.59 -19.41
C GLY A 116 -14.61 -0.31 -19.60
N SER A 117 -13.73 -1.30 -19.48
CA SER A 117 -12.34 -1.19 -19.91
C SER A 117 -12.22 -1.32 -21.43
N GLY A 118 -11.02 -1.09 -21.99
CA GLY A 118 -10.77 -1.21 -23.43
C GLY A 118 -11.04 -2.61 -23.97
N HIS A 119 -11.14 -2.71 -25.30
CA HIS A 119 -11.32 -3.98 -26.01
C HIS A 119 -10.02 -4.40 -26.70
N PRO A 120 -9.69 -5.70 -26.77
CA PRO A 120 -8.52 -6.17 -27.51
C PRO A 120 -8.51 -5.69 -28.94
N GLY A 121 -7.34 -5.23 -29.40
CA GLY A 121 -7.15 -4.73 -30.76
C GLY A 121 -7.67 -3.30 -31.00
N MET A 122 -8.09 -2.59 -29.97
CA MET A 122 -8.59 -1.23 -30.05
C MET A 122 -7.79 -0.30 -29.11
N PRO A 123 -7.65 1.00 -29.44
CA PRO A 123 -7.10 1.95 -28.48
C PRO A 123 -7.86 1.90 -27.16
N GLY A 124 -7.13 1.78 -26.06
CA GLY A 124 -7.70 1.63 -24.72
C GLY A 124 -6.92 0.61 -23.89
N ASN A 125 -7.31 0.44 -22.66
CA ASN A 125 -6.70 -0.51 -21.72
C ASN A 125 -7.67 -1.67 -21.45
N THR A 126 -7.43 -2.83 -22.06
CA THR A 126 -8.16 -4.06 -21.78
C THR A 126 -7.70 -4.61 -20.44
N VAL A 127 -8.60 -4.69 -19.45
CA VAL A 127 -8.27 -5.12 -18.08
C VAL A 127 -8.83 -6.52 -17.82
N ILE A 128 -7.94 -7.48 -17.51
CA ILE A 128 -8.31 -8.84 -17.13
C ILE A 128 -7.65 -9.17 -15.78
N PHE A 129 -8.41 -9.74 -14.87
CA PHE A 129 -7.95 -10.02 -13.53
C PHE A 129 -8.52 -11.32 -12.97
N ALA A 130 -7.84 -11.90 -11.98
CA ALA A 130 -8.28 -13.11 -11.29
C ALA A 130 -7.65 -13.20 -9.89
N HIS A 131 -8.15 -14.10 -9.06
CA HIS A 131 -7.54 -14.41 -7.76
C HIS A 131 -6.11 -14.95 -7.90
N ALA A 132 -5.24 -14.63 -6.93
CA ALA A 132 -3.89 -15.18 -6.81
C ALA A 132 -3.92 -16.59 -6.18
N ARG A 133 -4.61 -17.53 -6.81
CA ARG A 133 -4.70 -18.93 -6.34
C ARG A 133 -4.44 -19.92 -7.46
N GLN A 134 -4.10 -21.17 -7.09
CA GLN A 134 -3.87 -22.26 -8.04
C GLN A 134 -5.06 -22.43 -9.00
N GLY A 135 -4.74 -22.62 -10.26
CA GLY A 135 -5.76 -22.72 -11.32
C GLY A 135 -6.30 -21.36 -11.81
N LEU A 136 -5.86 -20.24 -11.24
CA LEU A 136 -6.17 -18.88 -11.68
C LEU A 136 -4.87 -18.09 -11.95
N PHE A 137 -4.75 -16.87 -11.44
CA PHE A 137 -3.58 -16.02 -11.67
C PHE A 137 -2.43 -16.19 -10.64
N TYR A 138 -2.39 -17.33 -9.92
CA TYR A 138 -1.27 -17.64 -9.03
C TYR A 138 0.09 -17.56 -9.74
N ASN A 139 0.16 -18.14 -10.96
CA ASN A 139 1.40 -18.16 -11.74
C ASN A 139 1.66 -16.85 -12.52
N LEU A 140 0.83 -15.83 -12.39
CA LEU A 140 1.09 -14.53 -13.01
C LEU A 140 2.41 -13.91 -12.49
N LYS A 141 2.85 -14.29 -11.30
CA LYS A 141 4.14 -13.90 -10.71
C LYS A 141 5.37 -14.45 -11.46
N ASP A 142 5.18 -15.52 -12.24
CA ASP A 142 6.25 -16.20 -12.99
C ASP A 142 6.37 -15.66 -14.42
N VAL A 143 5.50 -14.72 -14.82
CA VAL A 143 5.55 -14.04 -16.10
C VAL A 143 6.75 -13.09 -16.15
N ASN A 144 7.40 -13.03 -17.29
CA ASN A 144 8.56 -12.17 -17.55
C ASN A 144 8.26 -11.12 -18.63
N VAL A 145 9.00 -10.01 -18.60
CA VAL A 145 9.00 -9.06 -19.72
C VAL A 145 9.48 -9.77 -20.98
N GLY A 146 8.70 -9.66 -22.06
CA GLY A 146 8.93 -10.36 -23.32
C GLY A 146 8.03 -11.56 -23.54
N ASP A 147 7.38 -12.08 -22.51
CA ASP A 147 6.43 -13.20 -22.65
C ASP A 147 5.22 -12.83 -23.50
N ILE A 148 4.63 -13.85 -24.10
CA ILE A 148 3.48 -13.70 -24.98
C ILE A 148 2.19 -14.03 -24.24
N VAL A 149 1.21 -13.16 -24.39
CA VAL A 149 -0.16 -13.31 -23.92
C VAL A 149 -1.09 -13.37 -25.13
N TYR A 150 -1.93 -14.37 -25.19
CA TYR A 150 -3.01 -14.46 -26.17
C TYR A 150 -4.34 -14.17 -25.50
N VAL A 151 -5.10 -13.26 -26.10
CA VAL A 151 -6.46 -12.93 -25.68
C VAL A 151 -7.41 -13.31 -26.80
N PHE A 152 -8.39 -14.16 -26.48
CA PHE A 152 -9.39 -14.62 -27.44
C PHE A 152 -10.71 -13.91 -27.17
N THR A 153 -11.35 -13.46 -28.24
CA THR A 153 -12.74 -13.01 -28.26
C THR A 153 -13.60 -14.07 -28.98
N LYS A 154 -14.89 -13.85 -29.10
CA LYS A 154 -15.76 -14.78 -29.87
C LYS A 154 -15.31 -14.94 -31.33
N ASN A 155 -14.73 -13.91 -31.94
CA ASN A 155 -14.48 -13.85 -33.37
C ASN A 155 -13.01 -13.84 -33.75
N LYS A 156 -12.12 -13.41 -32.84
CA LYS A 156 -10.70 -13.17 -33.13
C LYS A 156 -9.85 -13.53 -31.94
N TRP A 157 -8.55 -13.60 -32.16
CA TRP A 157 -7.55 -13.66 -31.10
C TRP A 157 -6.52 -12.56 -31.35
N TYR A 158 -5.89 -12.12 -30.25
CA TYR A 158 -4.93 -11.04 -30.25
C TYR A 158 -3.68 -11.49 -29.51
N ARG A 159 -2.53 -11.09 -30.01
CA ARG A 159 -1.22 -11.41 -29.44
C ARG A 159 -0.62 -10.17 -28.83
N TYR A 160 -0.29 -10.24 -27.55
CA TYR A 160 0.37 -9.20 -26.82
C TYR A 160 1.73 -9.67 -26.33
N LYS A 161 2.67 -8.74 -26.19
CA LYS A 161 3.98 -8.97 -25.57
C LYS A 161 4.07 -8.18 -24.29
N VAL A 162 4.42 -8.85 -23.18
CA VAL A 162 4.62 -8.22 -21.88
C VAL A 162 5.75 -7.21 -21.99
N ASN A 163 5.47 -5.97 -21.62
CA ASN A 163 6.42 -4.87 -21.68
C ASN A 163 6.76 -4.30 -20.29
N LYS A 164 5.90 -4.52 -19.27
CA LYS A 164 6.13 -4.01 -17.92
C LYS A 164 5.47 -4.91 -16.89
N ILE A 165 6.17 -5.11 -15.77
CA ILE A 165 5.66 -5.80 -14.58
C ILE A 165 5.95 -4.90 -13.37
N THR A 166 4.95 -4.67 -12.53
CA THR A 166 5.08 -3.84 -11.33
C THR A 166 4.13 -4.30 -10.24
N ALA A 167 4.40 -3.94 -9.01
CA ALA A 167 3.47 -4.15 -7.90
C ALA A 167 3.03 -2.78 -7.37
N VAL A 168 1.72 -2.59 -7.23
CA VAL A 168 1.10 -1.34 -6.78
C VAL A 168 0.18 -1.58 -5.59
N TYR A 169 -0.13 -0.54 -4.83
CA TYR A 169 -1.18 -0.60 -3.83
C TYR A 169 -2.57 -0.45 -4.48
N PRO A 170 -3.65 -0.97 -3.86
CA PRO A 170 -5.00 -0.93 -4.42
C PRO A 170 -5.55 0.47 -4.72
N ASN A 171 -5.03 1.51 -4.07
CA ASN A 171 -5.40 2.90 -4.30
C ASN A 171 -4.71 3.55 -5.51
N GLN A 172 -3.73 2.87 -6.11
CA GLN A 172 -3.03 3.32 -7.32
C GLN A 172 -3.83 2.91 -8.57
N THR A 173 -4.93 3.63 -8.84
CA THR A 173 -5.92 3.28 -9.85
C THR A 173 -5.52 3.64 -11.27
N GLU A 174 -4.43 4.37 -11.45
CA GLU A 174 -3.89 4.78 -12.76
C GLU A 174 -3.53 3.61 -13.67
N VAL A 175 -3.20 2.44 -13.09
CA VAL A 175 -2.82 1.24 -13.83
C VAL A 175 -3.96 0.63 -14.64
N ILE A 176 -5.21 0.93 -14.29
CA ILE A 176 -6.40 0.43 -14.98
C ILE A 176 -7.12 1.51 -15.80
N GLN A 177 -6.59 2.74 -15.84
CA GLN A 177 -7.19 3.81 -16.61
C GLN A 177 -7.10 3.58 -18.12
N PRO A 178 -7.99 4.18 -18.93
CA PRO A 178 -7.91 4.15 -20.39
C PRO A 178 -6.56 4.66 -20.90
N THR A 179 -6.02 4.00 -21.93
CA THR A 179 -4.80 4.36 -22.61
C THR A 179 -5.09 4.86 -24.03
N LYS A 180 -4.17 5.64 -24.62
CA LYS A 180 -4.28 6.14 -25.99
C LYS A 180 -4.01 5.05 -27.04
N THR A 181 -3.32 4.00 -26.66
CA THR A 181 -2.95 2.88 -27.52
C THR A 181 -3.55 1.59 -26.97
N ASP A 182 -3.69 0.59 -27.82
CA ASP A 182 -4.09 -0.76 -27.39
C ASP A 182 -3.13 -1.27 -26.32
N THR A 183 -3.64 -1.54 -25.16
CA THR A 183 -2.89 -2.00 -23.98
C THR A 183 -3.69 -3.10 -23.31
N LEU A 184 -3.00 -4.15 -22.89
CA LEU A 184 -3.54 -5.20 -22.05
C LEU A 184 -2.95 -5.06 -20.64
N THR A 185 -3.80 -4.97 -19.64
CA THR A 185 -3.42 -4.99 -18.23
C THR A 185 -3.98 -6.22 -17.55
N LEU A 186 -3.10 -7.05 -17.01
CA LEU A 186 -3.46 -8.19 -16.17
C LEU A 186 -3.13 -7.86 -14.73
N TYR A 187 -4.02 -8.23 -13.78
CA TYR A 187 -3.65 -8.08 -12.38
C TYR A 187 -4.20 -9.16 -11.47
N THR A 188 -3.50 -9.36 -10.36
CA THR A 188 -3.89 -10.25 -9.26
C THR A 188 -3.38 -9.71 -7.92
N CYS A 189 -3.83 -10.29 -6.82
CA CYS A 189 -3.29 -9.97 -5.50
C CYS A 189 -1.85 -10.43 -5.35
N THR A 190 -1.04 -9.71 -4.56
CA THR A 190 0.36 -10.06 -4.25
C THR A 190 0.81 -9.35 -2.97
N GLY A 191 1.99 -9.73 -2.46
CA GLY A 191 2.55 -9.16 -1.25
C GLY A 191 2.11 -9.88 0.01
N PHE A 192 2.58 -9.40 1.16
CA PHE A 192 2.23 -9.96 2.45
C PHE A 192 0.75 -9.68 2.76
N TYR A 193 -0.04 -10.72 3.03
CA TYR A 193 -1.50 -10.62 3.19
C TYR A 193 -2.24 -9.95 2.01
N ASP A 194 -1.74 -10.10 0.78
CA ASP A 194 -2.36 -9.53 -0.43
C ASP A 194 -2.47 -7.98 -0.42
N GLU A 195 -1.54 -7.31 0.24
CA GLU A 195 -1.54 -5.84 0.39
C GLU A 195 -1.33 -5.09 -0.93
N LYS A 196 -0.80 -5.76 -1.95
CA LYS A 196 -0.49 -5.18 -3.27
C LYS A 196 -1.25 -5.88 -4.38
N ARG A 197 -1.15 -5.30 -5.57
CA ARG A 197 -1.60 -5.86 -6.84
C ARG A 197 -0.40 -6.02 -7.75
N LEU A 198 -0.13 -7.25 -8.20
CA LEU A 198 0.81 -7.50 -9.28
C LEU A 198 0.15 -7.09 -10.59
N ILE A 199 0.78 -6.18 -11.31
CA ILE A 199 0.32 -5.65 -12.59
C ILE A 199 1.28 -6.11 -13.67
N VAL A 200 0.75 -6.78 -14.67
CA VAL A 200 1.46 -7.15 -15.90
C VAL A 200 0.82 -6.37 -17.04
N THR A 201 1.60 -5.48 -17.66
CA THR A 201 1.16 -4.71 -18.83
C THR A 201 1.78 -5.29 -20.09
N ALA A 202 0.99 -5.40 -21.15
CA ALA A 202 1.41 -5.91 -22.42
C ALA A 202 0.88 -5.04 -23.59
N ILE A 203 1.62 -5.00 -24.67
CA ILE A 203 1.30 -4.24 -25.90
C ILE A 203 1.14 -5.20 -27.08
N PRO A 204 0.36 -4.83 -28.11
CA PRO A 204 0.18 -5.67 -29.29
C PRO A 204 1.52 -6.05 -29.90
N GLN A 205 1.59 -7.30 -30.33
CA GLN A 205 2.69 -7.77 -31.17
C GLN A 205 2.12 -8.12 -32.55
N GLY A 206 2.46 -7.32 -33.56
CA GLY A 206 2.11 -7.59 -34.94
C GLY A 206 2.70 -8.89 -35.46
#